data_a5bb68e404e5dbd3d391ecf6d3231d06
#
_entry.id   a5bb68e404e5dbd3d391ecf6d3231d06
#
_cell.length_a   1.000
_cell.length_b   1.000
_cell.length_c   1.000
_cell.angle_alpha   90.00
_cell.angle_beta   90.00
_cell.angle_gamma   90.00
#
_symmetry.space_group_name_H-M   'P 1'
#
loop_
_entity.id
_entity.type
_entity.pdbx_description
1 polymer ?
#
loop_
_entity_poly.entity_id
_entity_poly.type
_entity_poly.pdbx_seq_one_letter_code
_entity_poly.pdbx_strand_id
1 'polypeptide(L)'
;MSVSHIFGPQKPPYRSITASAHGKVNLHLGVGPAREDGYHELDTIFQAVSLKEEVTVALREDDDPAECTWSVSGFDAHLVPQDSSNLAWKAVAVIQDLARIAHVPWA
;
A
#
# COMPACT_ATOMS: atom_id res chain seq x y z
N MET A 1 4.23 -11.88 3.41
CA MET A 1 4.79 -10.58 3.87
C MET A 1 3.65 -9.70 4.32
N SER A 2 3.80 -9.05 5.45
CA SER A 2 2.79 -8.13 5.98
C SER A 2 3.40 -6.75 6.16
N VAL A 3 2.67 -5.73 5.72
CA VAL A 3 3.02 -4.33 5.94
C VAL A 3 1.92 -3.72 6.78
N SER A 4 2.29 -3.12 7.91
CA SER A 4 1.33 -2.49 8.80
C SER A 4 1.69 -1.02 8.99
N HIS A 5 0.70 -0.17 8.76
CA HIS A 5 0.79 1.25 9.03
C HIS A 5 -0.08 1.57 10.23
N ILE A 6 0.56 1.85 11.36
CA ILE A 6 -0.12 2.16 12.61
C ILE A 6 0.20 3.60 12.97
N PHE A 7 -0.83 4.41 13.13
CA PHE A 7 -0.70 5.81 13.50
C PHE A 7 -0.79 5.97 15.03
N GLY A 8 0.25 5.50 15.76
CA GLY A 8 0.41 5.63 17.20
C GLY A 8 -0.47 4.71 18.05
N PRO A 9 -0.59 4.98 19.36
CA PRO A 9 -1.41 4.17 20.26
C PRO A 9 -2.86 4.13 19.81
N GLN A 10 -3.42 2.93 19.70
CA GLN A 10 -4.81 2.74 19.32
C GLN A 10 -5.69 2.68 20.56
N LYS A 11 -6.82 3.38 20.51
CA LYS A 11 -7.88 3.32 21.54
C LYS A 11 -9.13 2.69 20.93
N PRO A 12 -9.89 1.90 21.70
CA PRO A 12 -11.19 1.44 21.23
C PRO A 12 -12.20 2.60 21.07
N PRO A 13 -13.08 2.57 20.06
CA PRO A 13 -13.11 1.60 18.98
C PRO A 13 -11.97 1.84 17.98
N TYR A 14 -11.28 0.76 17.65
CA TYR A 14 -10.22 0.83 16.64
C TYR A 14 -10.83 1.05 15.26
N ARG A 15 -10.25 1.99 14.52
CA ARG A 15 -10.55 2.17 13.10
C ARG A 15 -9.39 1.65 12.29
N SER A 16 -9.46 0.38 11.96
CA SER A 16 -8.44 -0.25 11.13
C SER A 16 -9.08 -1.08 10.02
N ILE A 17 -8.39 -1.14 8.91
CA ILE A 17 -8.77 -1.96 7.76
C ILE A 17 -7.56 -2.76 7.33
N THR A 18 -7.75 -4.06 7.14
CA THR A 18 -6.76 -4.94 6.56
C THR A 18 -7.22 -5.36 5.17
N ALA A 19 -6.34 -5.20 4.20
CA ALA A 19 -6.54 -5.69 2.84
C ALA A 19 -5.41 -6.65 2.48
N SER A 20 -5.73 -7.67 1.70
CA SER A 20 -4.74 -8.61 1.21
C SER A 20 -4.75 -8.66 -0.32
N ALA A 21 -3.59 -8.92 -0.89
CA ALA A 21 -3.42 -9.09 -2.32
C ALA A 21 -2.51 -10.29 -2.59
N HIS A 22 -2.95 -11.18 -3.46
CA HIS A 22 -2.13 -12.29 -3.91
C HIS A 22 -1.04 -11.82 -4.87
N GLY A 23 0.12 -12.43 -4.76
CA GLY A 23 1.14 -12.30 -5.76
C GLY A 23 0.69 -12.91 -7.09
N LYS A 24 1.35 -12.54 -8.15
CA LYS A 24 1.11 -13.10 -9.48
C LYS A 24 2.41 -13.39 -10.19
N VAL A 25 2.35 -14.36 -11.10
CA VAL A 25 3.40 -14.58 -12.09
C VAL A 25 2.82 -14.39 -13.48
N ASN A 26 3.63 -13.88 -14.37
CA ASN A 26 3.29 -13.80 -15.78
C ASN A 26 3.67 -15.13 -16.44
N LEU A 27 2.68 -15.89 -16.91
CA LEU A 27 2.92 -17.08 -17.69
C LEU A 27 3.31 -16.73 -19.11
N HIS A 28 2.83 -15.60 -19.59
CA HIS A 28 3.17 -15.03 -20.88
C HIS A 28 3.15 -13.51 -20.80
N LEU A 29 4.11 -12.87 -21.43
CA LEU A 29 4.13 -11.41 -21.58
C LEU A 29 4.70 -11.05 -22.96
N GLY A 30 3.84 -10.59 -23.85
CA GLY A 30 4.20 -10.00 -25.13
C GLY A 30 4.09 -8.49 -25.05
N VAL A 31 5.10 -7.78 -25.54
CA VAL A 31 5.12 -6.32 -25.60
C VAL A 31 5.11 -5.91 -27.06
N GLY A 32 4.07 -5.19 -27.47
CA GLY A 32 3.95 -4.65 -28.83
C GLY A 32 4.81 -3.40 -29.03
N PRO A 33 4.80 -2.83 -30.24
CA PRO A 33 5.50 -1.58 -30.52
C PRO A 33 4.90 -0.42 -29.72
N ALA A 34 5.70 0.63 -29.52
CA ALA A 34 5.22 1.84 -28.88
C ALA A 34 4.07 2.47 -29.66
N ARG A 35 3.00 2.87 -28.95
CA ARG A 35 1.90 3.63 -29.52
C ARG A 35 2.23 5.12 -29.55
N GLU A 36 1.40 5.92 -30.20
CA GLU A 36 1.55 7.38 -30.27
C GLU A 36 1.55 8.06 -28.91
N ASP A 37 0.84 7.48 -27.92
CA ASP A 37 0.79 7.97 -26.54
C ASP A 37 2.02 7.58 -25.69
N GLY A 38 3.01 6.89 -26.28
CA GLY A 38 4.22 6.42 -25.59
C GLY A 38 4.05 5.09 -24.86
N TYR A 39 2.86 4.54 -24.77
CA TYR A 39 2.61 3.23 -24.17
C TYR A 39 2.70 2.12 -25.20
N HIS A 40 2.96 0.91 -24.69
CA HIS A 40 3.00 -0.31 -25.50
C HIS A 40 1.72 -1.12 -25.28
N GLU A 41 1.29 -1.80 -26.32
CA GLU A 41 0.28 -2.84 -26.14
C GLU A 41 0.91 -4.05 -25.47
N LEU A 42 0.16 -4.64 -24.54
CA LEU A 42 0.60 -5.83 -23.80
C LEU A 42 -0.34 -7.00 -24.11
N ASP A 43 0.26 -8.16 -24.34
CA ASP A 43 -0.42 -9.44 -24.39
C ASP A 43 0.11 -10.28 -23.24
N THR A 44 -0.73 -10.57 -22.24
CA THR A 44 -0.26 -11.18 -21.02
C THR A 44 -1.25 -12.19 -20.45
N ILE A 45 -0.70 -13.23 -19.83
CA ILE A 45 -1.45 -14.21 -19.04
C ILE A 45 -0.88 -14.20 -17.63
N PHE A 46 -1.73 -13.86 -16.65
CA PHE A 46 -1.38 -13.88 -15.24
C PHE A 46 -1.83 -15.16 -14.57
N GLN A 47 -1.02 -15.62 -13.62
CA GLN A 47 -1.42 -16.65 -12.67
C GLN A 47 -1.25 -16.11 -11.26
N ALA A 48 -2.34 -16.04 -10.52
CA ALA A 48 -2.28 -15.71 -9.10
C ALA A 48 -1.63 -16.87 -8.33
N VAL A 49 -0.86 -16.54 -7.32
CA VAL A 49 -0.20 -17.51 -6.44
C VAL A 49 -0.76 -17.40 -5.02
N SER A 50 -0.52 -18.42 -4.20
CA SER A 50 -1.01 -18.43 -2.81
C SER A 50 -0.26 -17.46 -1.90
N LEU A 51 0.95 -17.06 -2.27
CA LEU A 51 1.69 -16.04 -1.55
C LEU A 51 0.94 -14.72 -1.62
N LYS A 52 0.69 -14.11 -0.48
CA LYS A 52 -0.06 -12.85 -0.41
C LYS A 52 0.61 -11.87 0.53
N GLU A 53 0.33 -10.61 0.28
CA GLU A 53 0.68 -9.51 1.18
C GLU A 53 -0.57 -9.04 1.91
N GLU A 54 -0.40 -8.64 3.15
CA GLU A 54 -1.44 -7.99 3.94
C GLU A 54 -0.98 -6.61 4.35
N VAL A 55 -1.86 -5.64 4.18
CA VAL A 55 -1.63 -4.26 4.63
C VAL A 55 -2.74 -3.88 5.58
N THR A 56 -2.36 -3.49 6.78
CA THR A 56 -3.30 -2.96 7.78
C THR A 56 -3.03 -1.46 7.95
N VAL A 57 -4.06 -0.67 7.78
CA VAL A 57 -4.03 0.76 8.05
C VAL A 57 -4.94 1.04 9.22
N ALA A 58 -4.42 1.74 10.22
CA ALA A 58 -5.17 2.09 11.42
C ALA A 58 -5.08 3.59 11.68
N LEU A 59 -6.18 4.20 12.09
CA LEU A 59 -6.22 5.60 12.48
C LEU A 59 -5.79 5.75 13.93
N ARG A 60 -4.99 6.76 14.17
CA ARG A 60 -4.64 7.22 15.52
C ARG A 60 -5.72 8.16 16.03
N GLU A 61 -5.89 8.13 17.33
CA GLU A 61 -6.74 9.09 18.04
C GLU A 61 -5.92 10.03 18.95
N ASP A 62 -4.61 10.13 18.72
CA ASP A 62 -3.78 11.08 19.45
C ASP A 62 -3.72 12.44 18.75
N ASP A 63 -3.18 13.42 19.45
CA ASP A 63 -3.19 14.81 19.01
C ASP A 63 -2.09 15.17 18.00
N ASP A 64 -1.27 14.21 17.56
CA ASP A 64 -0.25 14.45 16.55
C ASP A 64 -0.61 13.84 15.20
N PRO A 65 -1.30 14.58 14.33
CA PRO A 65 -1.71 14.07 13.03
C PRO A 65 -0.56 13.94 12.02
N ALA A 66 0.61 14.46 12.35
CA ALA A 66 1.71 14.53 11.40
C ALA A 66 2.59 13.28 11.38
N GLU A 67 2.51 12.44 12.41
CA GLU A 67 3.40 11.31 12.57
C GLU A 67 2.74 10.00 12.12
N CYS A 68 3.27 9.46 11.04
CA CYS A 68 2.89 8.13 10.55
C CYS A 68 3.94 7.12 11.03
N THR A 69 3.52 6.16 11.83
CA THR A 69 4.37 5.03 12.22
C THR A 69 4.00 3.79 11.42
N TRP A 70 4.95 2.93 11.21
CA TRP A 70 4.75 1.76 10.37
C TRP A 70 5.73 0.64 10.71
N SER A 71 5.35 -0.57 10.37
CA SER A 71 6.19 -1.74 10.55
C SER A 71 5.98 -2.71 9.40
N VAL A 72 7.02 -3.47 9.11
CA VAL A 72 7.00 -4.55 8.12
C VAL A 72 7.42 -5.81 8.80
N SER A 73 6.71 -6.90 8.58
CA SER A 73 7.03 -8.22 9.13
C SER A 73 6.79 -9.31 8.10
N GLY A 74 7.37 -10.48 8.36
CA GLY A 74 7.22 -11.65 7.52
C GLY A 74 8.50 -12.04 6.79
N PHE A 75 8.38 -13.00 5.89
CA PHE A 75 9.50 -13.51 5.11
C PHE A 75 10.09 -12.38 4.24
N ASP A 76 11.41 -12.25 4.27
CA ASP A 76 12.15 -11.21 3.55
C ASP A 76 11.74 -9.76 3.89
N ALA A 77 11.14 -9.53 5.06
CA ALA A 77 10.73 -8.20 5.49
C ALA A 77 11.89 -7.18 5.47
N HIS A 78 13.11 -7.65 5.71
CA HIS A 78 14.32 -6.81 5.68
C HIS A 78 14.66 -6.25 4.29
N LEU A 79 14.11 -6.83 3.23
CA LEU A 79 14.27 -6.35 1.85
C LEU A 79 13.25 -5.29 1.47
N VAL A 80 12.24 -5.09 2.29
CA VAL A 80 11.17 -4.13 2.04
C VAL A 80 11.58 -2.77 2.61
N PRO A 81 11.46 -1.69 1.82
CA PRO A 81 11.75 -0.35 2.33
C PRO A 81 10.92 -0.02 3.57
N GLN A 82 11.59 0.51 4.59
CA GLN A 82 10.94 0.96 5.83
C GLN A 82 11.00 2.48 5.96
N ASP A 83 10.79 3.17 4.88
CA ASP A 83 10.80 4.61 4.76
C ASP A 83 9.74 5.09 3.76
N SER A 84 9.74 6.37 3.47
CA SER A 84 8.79 6.98 2.54
C SER A 84 8.87 6.47 1.09
N SER A 85 9.85 5.66 0.75
CA SER A 85 9.92 5.01 -0.56
C SER A 85 9.01 3.80 -0.69
N ASN A 86 8.48 3.28 0.43
CA ASN A 86 7.53 2.19 0.42
C ASN A 86 6.21 2.61 -0.23
N LEU A 87 5.70 1.79 -1.15
CA LEU A 87 4.50 2.12 -1.91
C LEU A 87 3.25 2.23 -1.03
N ALA A 88 3.14 1.44 0.02
CA ALA A 88 2.04 1.54 0.96
C ALA A 88 2.06 2.87 1.72
N TRP A 89 3.24 3.34 2.11
CA TRP A 89 3.41 4.66 2.72
C TRP A 89 2.99 5.78 1.75
N LYS A 90 3.41 5.68 0.50
CA LYS A 90 3.02 6.64 -0.54
C LYS A 90 1.51 6.67 -0.76
N ALA A 91 0.86 5.51 -0.75
CA ALA A 91 -0.59 5.43 -0.89
C ALA A 91 -1.31 6.13 0.27
N VAL A 92 -0.85 5.93 1.50
CA VAL A 92 -1.40 6.64 2.68
C VAL A 92 -1.23 8.15 2.53
N ALA A 93 -0.05 8.62 2.12
CA ALA A 93 0.22 10.03 1.94
C ALA A 93 -0.72 10.67 0.89
N VAL A 94 -0.95 9.99 -0.22
CA VAL A 94 -1.88 10.47 -1.26
C VAL A 94 -3.30 10.60 -0.72
N ILE A 95 -3.78 9.60 0.03
CA ILE A 95 -5.13 9.64 0.61
C ILE A 95 -5.25 10.75 1.66
N GLN A 96 -4.21 10.95 2.48
CA GLN A 96 -4.20 12.06 3.44
C GLN A 96 -4.30 13.42 2.75
N ASP A 97 -3.60 13.61 1.66
CA ASP A 97 -3.65 14.86 0.88
C ASP A 97 -5.05 15.07 0.28
N LEU A 98 -5.64 14.04 -0.31
CA LEU A 98 -7.00 14.10 -0.84
C LEU A 98 -8.03 14.40 0.26
N ALA A 99 -7.90 13.79 1.42
CA ALA A 99 -8.78 14.01 2.55
C ALA A 99 -8.67 15.45 3.08
N ARG A 100 -7.47 16.01 3.10
CA ARG A 100 -7.23 17.41 3.50
C ARG A 100 -7.90 18.37 2.52
N ILE A 101 -7.78 18.16 1.21
CA ILE A 101 -8.43 18.96 0.19
C ILE A 101 -9.96 18.88 0.32
N ALA A 102 -10.49 17.71 0.65
CA ALA A 102 -11.93 17.48 0.84
C ALA A 102 -12.46 17.88 2.22
N HIS A 103 -11.60 18.45 3.08
CA HIS A 103 -11.93 18.84 4.46
C HIS A 103 -12.45 17.69 5.34
N VAL A 104 -11.88 16.50 5.17
CA VAL A 104 -12.20 15.34 6.00
C VAL A 104 -11.51 15.49 7.36
N PRO A 105 -12.22 15.33 8.51
CA PRO A 105 -11.68 15.69 9.82
C PRO A 105 -10.44 14.92 10.29
N TRP A 106 -10.18 13.75 9.74
CA TRP A 106 -9.02 12.94 10.10
C TRP A 106 -7.78 13.18 9.20
N ALA A 107 -7.87 14.12 8.33
CA ALA A 107 -6.79 14.42 7.38
C ALA A 107 -5.69 15.29 7.99
#